data_c1c1d686c2befd0806de557174cc7b9d
#
_entry.id   c1c1d686c2befd0806de557174cc7b9d
#
_cell.length_a   1.000
_cell.length_b   1.000
_cell.length_c   1.000
_cell.angle_alpha   90.00
_cell.angle_beta   90.00
_cell.angle_gamma   90.00
#
_symmetry.space_group_name_H-M   'P 1'
#
loop_
_entity.id
_entity.type
_entity.pdbx_description
1 polymer ?
#
loop_
_entity_poly.entity_id
_entity_poly.type
_entity_poly.pdbx_seq_one_letter_code
_entity_poly.pdbx_strand_id
1 'polypeptide(L)'
;VYAICMLFAGRFIDWMGTKKGYLWAIGVWSFGACLHAGCGIATEHYVGMNSAAELIAATGDVVVILATVSMYFFLAARCILALGEAGNFPAAIKVTAEYFPKKDRAYATSIFNAGASIGALVAPISIPLLAKAWGWEMAFIVIGALGFVWMGLWVFMYTTPDKSKHVNKAELEYIEQDKNEKDVVVVEEEHEKKIGFLQCFTFKQTWAFVVGKFMTDGVWWFFLFWTPSYLNTQFGIKTSDPLGMGLIFTLYAITMLSIYGGKLPTIFINRSGMNPY
;
A
#
# COMPACT_ATOMS: atom_id res chain seq x y z
N VAL A 1 -8.78 -9.47 7.21
CA VAL A 1 -7.60 -9.14 8.04
C VAL A 1 -7.12 -7.73 7.76
N TYR A 2 -6.70 -7.40 6.52
CA TYR A 2 -6.16 -6.08 6.14
C TYR A 2 -7.01 -4.89 6.64
N ALA A 3 -8.30 -4.87 6.32
CA ALA A 3 -9.20 -3.78 6.71
C ALA A 3 -9.31 -3.60 8.24
N ILE A 4 -9.31 -4.71 8.99
CA ILE A 4 -9.33 -4.67 10.46
C ILE A 4 -7.99 -4.10 10.99
N CYS A 5 -6.87 -4.57 10.42
CA CYS A 5 -5.54 -4.12 10.84
C CYS A 5 -5.32 -2.64 10.55
N MET A 6 -5.86 -2.10 9.46
CA MET A 6 -5.78 -0.66 9.14
C MET A 6 -6.37 0.24 10.24
N LEU A 7 -7.41 -0.21 10.97
CA LEU A 7 -7.99 0.56 12.07
C LEU A 7 -7.00 0.83 13.21
N PHE A 8 -6.04 -0.07 13.38
CA PHE A 8 -5.05 0.01 14.46
C PHE A 8 -3.67 0.43 13.96
N ALA A 9 -3.41 0.30 12.67
CA ALA A 9 -2.10 0.54 12.08
C ALA A 9 -1.60 1.98 12.29
N GLY A 10 -2.46 2.98 12.18
CA GLY A 10 -2.11 4.37 12.46
C GLY A 10 -1.59 4.58 13.88
N ARG A 11 -2.32 4.05 14.88
CA ARG A 11 -1.89 4.11 16.29
C ARG A 11 -0.57 3.37 16.53
N PHE A 12 -0.37 2.24 15.88
CA PHE A 12 0.86 1.48 15.95
C PHE A 12 2.05 2.31 15.42
N ILE A 13 1.89 2.94 14.25
CA ILE A 13 2.92 3.83 13.67
C ILE A 13 3.18 5.04 14.56
N ASP A 14 2.15 5.60 15.20
CA ASP A 14 2.31 6.73 16.12
C ASP A 14 3.08 6.32 17.38
N TRP A 15 2.78 5.15 17.92
CA TRP A 15 3.44 4.63 19.12
C TRP A 15 4.91 4.27 18.87
N MET A 16 5.23 3.61 17.77
CA MET A 16 6.60 3.22 17.43
C MET A 16 7.46 4.36 16.88
N GLY A 17 6.82 5.44 16.43
CA GLY A 17 7.44 6.49 15.63
C GLY A 17 7.63 6.08 14.16
N THR A 18 7.65 7.06 13.28
CA THR A 18 7.60 6.88 11.82
C THR A 18 8.68 5.95 11.30
N LYS A 19 9.94 6.16 11.70
CA LYS A 19 11.07 5.35 11.21
C LYS A 19 10.92 3.88 11.52
N LYS A 20 10.69 3.55 12.79
CA LYS A 20 10.61 2.17 13.27
C LYS A 20 9.31 1.51 12.85
N GLY A 21 8.19 2.23 12.96
CA GLY A 21 6.87 1.73 12.57
C GLY A 21 6.82 1.33 11.10
N TYR A 22 7.37 2.15 10.21
CA TYR A 22 7.43 1.85 8.79
C TYR A 22 8.34 0.64 8.50
N LEU A 23 9.51 0.55 9.15
CA LEU A 23 10.39 -0.63 9.04
C LEU A 23 9.68 -1.92 9.45
N TRP A 24 8.94 -1.90 10.56
CA TRP A 24 8.15 -3.06 10.99
C TRP A 24 7.07 -3.43 9.98
N ALA A 25 6.33 -2.45 9.47
CA ALA A 25 5.29 -2.68 8.48
C ALA A 25 5.85 -3.36 7.22
N ILE A 26 6.91 -2.79 6.63
CA ILE A 26 7.54 -3.37 5.43
C ILE A 26 8.23 -4.71 5.74
N GLY A 27 8.87 -4.85 6.90
CA GLY A 27 9.52 -6.10 7.31
C GLY A 27 8.54 -7.26 7.40
N VAL A 28 7.40 -7.07 8.08
CA VAL A 28 6.34 -8.07 8.18
C VAL A 28 5.70 -8.35 6.82
N TRP A 29 5.48 -7.32 5.99
CA TRP A 29 4.99 -7.47 4.63
C TRP A 29 5.94 -8.28 3.76
N SER A 30 7.24 -7.95 3.76
CA SER A 30 8.27 -8.65 2.98
C SER A 30 8.43 -10.10 3.42
N PHE A 31 8.42 -10.34 4.73
CA PHE A 31 8.46 -11.69 5.28
C PHE A 31 7.22 -12.49 4.87
N GLY A 32 6.03 -11.90 4.99
CA GLY A 32 4.79 -12.51 4.52
C GLY A 32 4.81 -12.84 3.03
N ALA A 33 5.40 -11.97 2.20
CA ALA A 33 5.59 -12.26 0.77
C ALA A 33 6.48 -13.48 0.56
N CYS A 34 7.64 -13.55 1.23
CA CYS A 34 8.54 -14.71 1.14
C CYS A 34 7.89 -16.00 1.64
N LEU A 35 7.06 -15.94 2.67
CA LEU A 35 6.34 -17.13 3.19
C LEU A 35 5.46 -17.80 2.14
N HIS A 36 4.87 -17.03 1.21
CA HIS A 36 4.07 -17.61 0.13
C HIS A 36 4.87 -18.58 -0.73
N ALA A 37 6.14 -18.31 -0.94
CA ALA A 37 7.02 -19.24 -1.69
C ALA A 37 7.19 -20.59 -0.99
N GLY A 38 7.13 -20.62 0.34
CA GLY A 38 7.24 -21.85 1.12
C GLY A 38 5.93 -22.63 1.26
N CYS A 39 4.79 -22.07 0.87
CA CYS A 39 3.48 -22.74 1.07
C CYS A 39 3.34 -24.04 0.28
N GLY A 40 3.93 -24.12 -0.92
CA GLY A 40 3.95 -25.35 -1.72
C GLY A 40 4.70 -26.46 -0.99
N ILE A 41 5.94 -26.18 -0.60
CA ILE A 41 6.81 -27.12 0.14
C ILE A 41 6.16 -27.57 1.46
N ALA A 42 5.54 -26.62 2.20
CA ALA A 42 4.84 -26.94 3.44
C ALA A 42 3.64 -27.87 3.20
N THR A 43 2.91 -27.66 2.09
CA THR A 43 1.79 -28.53 1.69
C THR A 43 2.27 -29.94 1.34
N GLU A 44 3.33 -30.06 0.53
CA GLU A 44 3.95 -31.33 0.15
C GLU A 44 4.36 -32.14 1.38
N HIS A 45 5.08 -31.49 2.27
CA HIS A 45 5.56 -32.11 3.50
C HIS A 45 4.41 -32.54 4.43
N TYR A 46 3.36 -31.74 4.57
CA TYR A 46 2.23 -32.05 5.43
C TYR A 46 1.39 -33.22 4.91
N VAL A 47 1.21 -33.31 3.59
CA VAL A 47 0.44 -34.40 2.96
C VAL A 47 1.28 -35.67 2.76
N GLY A 48 2.60 -35.58 2.99
CA GLY A 48 3.52 -36.72 2.85
C GLY A 48 3.85 -37.06 1.39
N MET A 49 3.72 -36.10 0.49
CA MET A 49 4.13 -36.22 -0.91
C MET A 49 5.57 -35.76 -1.07
N ASN A 50 6.35 -36.48 -1.86
CA ASN A 50 7.78 -36.25 -1.97
C ASN A 50 8.18 -35.48 -3.24
N SER A 51 7.22 -35.19 -4.13
CA SER A 51 7.53 -34.47 -5.36
C SER A 51 6.32 -33.72 -5.94
N ALA A 52 6.61 -32.61 -6.64
CA ALA A 52 5.60 -31.84 -7.39
C ALA A 52 4.89 -32.70 -8.46
N ALA A 53 5.57 -33.74 -8.98
CA ALA A 53 4.97 -34.67 -9.93
C ALA A 53 3.85 -35.52 -9.30
N GLU A 54 4.01 -35.94 -8.04
CA GLU A 54 2.96 -36.66 -7.28
C GLU A 54 1.76 -35.76 -7.02
N LEU A 55 2.01 -34.46 -6.74
CA LEU A 55 0.95 -33.46 -6.58
C LEU A 55 0.09 -33.33 -7.85
N ILE A 56 0.74 -33.23 -9.01
CA ILE A 56 0.07 -33.09 -10.31
C ILE A 56 -0.70 -34.36 -10.67
N ALA A 57 -0.19 -35.54 -10.28
CA ALA A 57 -0.81 -36.83 -10.53
C ALA A 57 -1.92 -37.20 -9.52
N ALA A 58 -2.10 -36.41 -8.46
CA ALA A 58 -3.10 -36.66 -7.43
C ALA A 58 -4.51 -36.64 -8.00
N THR A 59 -5.35 -37.59 -7.59
CA THR A 59 -6.75 -37.71 -8.03
C THR A 59 -7.67 -38.02 -6.87
N GLY A 60 -8.95 -37.76 -7.04
CA GLY A 60 -9.97 -38.09 -6.04
C GLY A 60 -9.86 -37.27 -4.75
N ASP A 61 -10.09 -37.92 -3.61
CA ASP A 61 -10.11 -37.26 -2.29
C ASP A 61 -8.77 -36.61 -1.89
N VAL A 62 -7.67 -37.15 -2.41
CA VAL A 62 -6.33 -36.59 -2.15
C VAL A 62 -6.21 -35.17 -2.67
N VAL A 63 -6.78 -34.86 -3.83
CA VAL A 63 -6.81 -33.48 -4.39
C VAL A 63 -7.54 -32.53 -3.45
N VAL A 64 -8.65 -32.97 -2.85
CA VAL A 64 -9.43 -32.15 -1.94
C VAL A 64 -8.64 -31.84 -0.66
N ILE A 65 -7.96 -32.84 -0.09
CA ILE A 65 -7.09 -32.69 1.08
C ILE A 65 -5.96 -31.72 0.74
N LEU A 66 -5.31 -31.93 -0.38
CA LEU A 66 -4.16 -31.12 -0.85
C LEU A 66 -4.57 -29.64 -1.05
N ALA A 67 -5.69 -29.43 -1.74
CA ALA A 67 -6.24 -28.08 -1.96
C ALA A 67 -6.61 -27.40 -0.63
N THR A 68 -7.21 -28.15 0.30
CA THR A 68 -7.60 -27.62 1.62
C THR A 68 -6.40 -27.25 2.46
N VAL A 69 -5.40 -28.12 2.55
CA VAL A 69 -4.14 -27.86 3.30
C VAL A 69 -3.40 -26.67 2.70
N SER A 70 -3.23 -26.67 1.38
CA SER A 70 -2.60 -25.56 0.66
C SER A 70 -3.32 -24.24 0.92
N MET A 71 -4.63 -24.23 0.84
CA MET A 71 -5.46 -23.05 1.13
C MET A 71 -5.18 -22.47 2.53
N TYR A 72 -5.05 -23.32 3.56
CA TYR A 72 -4.76 -22.85 4.91
C TYR A 72 -3.34 -22.27 5.05
N PHE A 73 -2.32 -22.86 4.42
CA PHE A 73 -0.96 -22.30 4.43
C PHE A 73 -0.91 -20.96 3.70
N PHE A 74 -1.52 -20.87 2.51
CA PHE A 74 -1.61 -19.60 1.79
C PHE A 74 -2.43 -18.54 2.56
N LEU A 75 -3.52 -18.94 3.22
CA LEU A 75 -4.32 -18.04 4.04
C LEU A 75 -3.50 -17.50 5.21
N ALA A 76 -2.73 -18.34 5.90
CA ALA A 76 -1.87 -17.92 7.00
C ALA A 76 -0.79 -16.94 6.52
N ALA A 77 -0.08 -17.27 5.44
CA ALA A 77 0.91 -16.38 4.82
C ALA A 77 0.29 -15.05 4.39
N ARG A 78 -0.92 -15.08 3.82
CA ARG A 78 -1.67 -13.87 3.41
C ARG A 78 -2.10 -13.03 4.61
N CYS A 79 -2.46 -13.65 5.74
CA CYS A 79 -2.77 -12.91 6.97
C CYS A 79 -1.54 -12.18 7.50
N ILE A 80 -0.37 -12.82 7.51
CA ILE A 80 0.90 -12.19 7.93
C ILE A 80 1.26 -11.03 6.99
N LEU A 81 1.16 -11.24 5.68
CA LEU A 81 1.40 -10.19 4.69
C LEU A 81 0.46 -9.00 4.91
N ALA A 82 -0.83 -9.24 5.12
CA ALA A 82 -1.84 -8.23 5.33
C ALA A 82 -1.61 -7.40 6.62
N LEU A 83 -1.05 -8.01 7.68
CA LEU A 83 -0.65 -7.30 8.89
C LEU A 83 0.42 -6.23 8.59
N GLY A 84 1.44 -6.59 7.82
CA GLY A 84 2.49 -5.65 7.41
C GLY A 84 1.97 -4.57 6.46
N GLU A 85 1.20 -4.99 5.46
CA GLU A 85 0.64 -4.11 4.42
C GLU A 85 -0.23 -3.00 5.01
N ALA A 86 -1.02 -3.31 6.05
CA ALA A 86 -1.92 -2.35 6.69
C ALA A 86 -1.19 -1.13 7.28
N GLY A 87 0.08 -1.27 7.68
CA GLY A 87 0.88 -0.17 8.22
C GLY A 87 1.51 0.73 7.17
N ASN A 88 1.58 0.30 5.92
CA ASN A 88 2.30 1.00 4.87
C ASN A 88 1.69 2.37 4.55
N PHE A 89 0.40 2.42 4.29
CA PHE A 89 -0.30 3.67 3.93
C PHE A 89 -0.32 4.71 5.07
N PRO A 90 -0.67 4.35 6.32
CA PRO A 90 -0.57 5.28 7.45
C PRO A 90 0.85 5.83 7.67
N ALA A 91 1.88 4.98 7.50
CA ALA A 91 3.26 5.42 7.62
C ALA A 91 3.64 6.41 6.53
N ALA A 92 3.26 6.17 5.27
CA ALA A 92 3.52 7.09 4.16
C ALA A 92 2.83 8.45 4.35
N ILE A 93 1.57 8.46 4.82
CA ILE A 93 0.85 9.69 5.16
C ILE A 93 1.58 10.45 6.27
N LYS A 94 2.07 9.75 7.29
CA LYS A 94 2.81 10.37 8.39
C LYS A 94 4.12 11.00 7.92
N VAL A 95 4.89 10.31 7.08
CA VAL A 95 6.10 10.89 6.43
C VAL A 95 5.74 12.14 5.65
N THR A 96 4.65 12.11 4.88
CA THR A 96 4.18 13.29 4.15
C THR A 96 3.82 14.43 5.09
N ALA A 97 3.20 14.14 6.23
CA ALA A 97 2.86 15.16 7.22
C ALA A 97 4.09 15.74 7.94
N GLU A 98 5.19 14.98 8.04
CA GLU A 98 6.45 15.42 8.65
C GLU A 98 7.30 16.29 7.71
N TYR A 99 7.28 16.01 6.40
CA TYR A 99 8.15 16.66 5.40
C TYR A 99 7.47 17.75 4.58
N PHE A 100 6.13 17.85 4.62
CA PHE A 100 5.39 18.80 3.81
C PHE A 100 4.45 19.66 4.64
N PRO A 101 4.40 20.98 4.41
CA PRO A 101 3.38 21.86 4.99
C PRO A 101 1.99 21.46 4.49
N LYS A 102 0.96 21.82 5.25
CA LYS A 102 -0.45 21.43 4.97
C LYS A 102 -0.88 21.67 3.54
N LYS A 103 -0.49 22.82 2.96
CA LYS A 103 -0.85 23.22 1.60
C LYS A 103 -0.33 22.27 0.52
N ASP A 104 0.80 21.57 0.76
CA ASP A 104 1.46 20.72 -0.24
C ASP A 104 1.22 19.21 -0.02
N ARG A 105 0.63 18.83 1.13
CA ARG A 105 0.38 17.42 1.48
C ARG A 105 -0.47 16.69 0.47
N ALA A 106 -1.50 17.35 -0.09
CA ALA A 106 -2.36 16.75 -1.11
C ALA A 106 -1.57 16.37 -2.37
N TYR A 107 -0.67 17.25 -2.80
CA TYR A 107 0.18 17.00 -3.96
C TYR A 107 1.22 15.91 -3.68
N ALA A 108 1.90 15.96 -2.54
CA ALA A 108 2.85 14.92 -2.12
C ALA A 108 2.17 13.54 -2.02
N THR A 109 0.96 13.47 -1.45
CA THR A 109 0.14 12.26 -1.37
C THR A 109 -0.22 11.73 -2.76
N SER A 110 -0.53 12.59 -3.71
CA SER A 110 -0.84 12.16 -5.09
C SER A 110 0.37 11.55 -5.80
N ILE A 111 1.58 12.04 -5.51
CA ILE A 111 2.83 11.50 -6.07
C ILE A 111 3.08 10.09 -5.56
N PHE A 112 3.01 9.86 -4.25
CA PHE A 112 3.26 8.50 -3.76
C PHE A 112 2.14 7.52 -4.14
N ASN A 113 0.89 7.97 -4.26
CA ASN A 113 -0.21 7.14 -4.78
C ASN A 113 0.00 6.72 -6.24
N ALA A 114 0.66 7.55 -7.05
CA ALA A 114 1.04 7.16 -8.42
C ALA A 114 1.99 5.95 -8.44
N GLY A 115 2.75 5.73 -7.38
CA GLY A 115 3.56 4.52 -7.21
C GLY A 115 2.73 3.23 -7.27
N ALA A 116 1.50 3.23 -6.74
CA ALA A 116 0.59 2.10 -6.84
C ALA A 116 0.19 1.82 -8.30
N SER A 117 -0.05 2.88 -9.09
CA SER A 117 -0.35 2.75 -10.53
C SER A 117 0.85 2.20 -11.30
N ILE A 118 2.07 2.63 -10.98
CA ILE A 118 3.30 2.07 -11.56
C ILE A 118 3.43 0.59 -11.23
N GLY A 119 3.16 0.20 -9.97
CA GLY A 119 3.13 -1.20 -9.56
C GLY A 119 2.11 -2.02 -10.36
N ALA A 120 0.90 -1.49 -10.54
CA ALA A 120 -0.15 -2.12 -11.34
C ALA A 120 0.21 -2.27 -12.85
N LEU A 121 1.06 -1.39 -13.38
CA LEU A 121 1.59 -1.50 -14.74
C LEU A 121 2.69 -2.57 -14.85
N VAL A 122 3.60 -2.59 -13.89
CA VAL A 122 4.81 -3.43 -13.94
C VAL A 122 4.50 -4.88 -13.55
N ALA A 123 3.64 -5.11 -12.55
CA ALA A 123 3.37 -6.44 -12.01
C ALA A 123 2.82 -7.44 -13.04
N PRO A 124 1.82 -7.11 -13.89
CA PRO A 124 1.30 -8.05 -14.89
C PRO A 124 2.32 -8.48 -15.94
N ILE A 125 3.37 -7.72 -16.12
CA ILE A 125 4.45 -8.02 -17.07
C ILE A 125 5.57 -8.81 -16.39
N SER A 126 6.04 -8.30 -15.25
CA SER A 126 7.21 -8.87 -14.56
C SER A 126 6.92 -10.19 -13.86
N ILE A 127 5.76 -10.33 -13.21
CA ILE A 127 5.43 -11.54 -12.44
C ILE A 127 5.32 -12.78 -13.34
N PRO A 128 4.60 -12.79 -14.48
CA PRO A 128 4.57 -13.94 -15.37
C PRO A 128 5.94 -14.27 -15.97
N LEU A 129 6.77 -13.27 -16.27
CA LEU A 129 8.13 -13.50 -16.77
C LEU A 129 9.01 -14.17 -15.72
N LEU A 130 8.96 -13.72 -14.48
CA LEU A 130 9.67 -14.34 -13.36
C LEU A 130 9.19 -15.77 -13.12
N ALA A 131 7.88 -15.98 -13.10
CA ALA A 131 7.27 -17.29 -12.89
C ALA A 131 7.63 -18.28 -14.00
N LYS A 132 7.68 -17.82 -15.27
CA LYS A 132 8.10 -18.64 -16.40
C LYS A 132 9.59 -19.00 -16.38
N ALA A 133 10.44 -18.07 -15.91
CA ALA A 133 11.90 -18.27 -15.90
C ALA A 133 12.38 -19.11 -14.72
N TRP A 134 11.81 -18.94 -13.54
CA TRP A 134 12.34 -19.50 -12.28
C TRP A 134 11.30 -20.15 -11.38
N GLY A 135 10.06 -20.30 -11.82
CA GLY A 135 8.95 -20.78 -10.99
C GLY A 135 8.18 -19.67 -10.31
N TRP A 136 6.93 -19.97 -9.92
CA TRP A 136 6.04 -18.98 -9.29
C TRP A 136 6.53 -18.57 -7.89
N GLU A 137 7.23 -19.45 -7.19
CA GLU A 137 7.82 -19.22 -5.87
C GLU A 137 8.81 -18.06 -5.91
N MET A 138 9.63 -18.03 -6.97
CA MET A 138 10.64 -16.98 -7.14
C MET A 138 10.03 -15.60 -7.32
N ALA A 139 8.83 -15.49 -7.89
CA ALA A 139 8.12 -14.21 -7.96
C ALA A 139 7.86 -13.63 -6.56
N PHE A 140 7.42 -14.45 -5.61
CA PHE A 140 7.21 -14.03 -4.22
C PHE A 140 8.52 -13.70 -3.50
N ILE A 141 9.57 -14.50 -3.72
CA ILE A 141 10.89 -14.26 -3.12
C ILE A 141 11.48 -12.93 -3.63
N VAL A 142 11.42 -12.67 -4.92
CA VAL A 142 11.94 -11.43 -5.52
C VAL A 142 11.19 -10.22 -4.98
N ILE A 143 9.86 -10.27 -4.94
CA ILE A 143 9.06 -9.16 -4.41
C ILE A 143 9.35 -8.93 -2.91
N GLY A 144 9.42 -10.00 -2.11
CA GLY A 144 9.78 -9.90 -0.69
C GLY A 144 11.20 -9.35 -0.49
N ALA A 145 12.16 -9.81 -1.30
CA ALA A 145 13.55 -9.32 -1.26
C ALA A 145 13.66 -7.83 -1.60
N LEU A 146 12.91 -7.35 -2.59
CA LEU A 146 12.83 -5.91 -2.92
C LEU A 146 12.35 -5.09 -1.71
N GLY A 147 11.42 -5.61 -0.92
CA GLY A 147 10.98 -4.96 0.31
C GLY A 147 12.11 -4.86 1.34
N PHE A 148 12.92 -5.91 1.52
CA PHE A 148 14.10 -5.85 2.41
C PHE A 148 15.17 -4.89 1.90
N VAL A 149 15.40 -4.81 0.59
CA VAL A 149 16.30 -3.80 -0.02
C VAL A 149 15.77 -2.40 0.28
N TRP A 150 14.47 -2.17 0.11
CA TRP A 150 13.83 -0.90 0.45
C TRP A 150 14.00 -0.54 1.93
N MET A 151 13.86 -1.52 2.84
CA MET A 151 14.13 -1.31 4.27
C MET A 151 15.56 -0.83 4.53
N GLY A 152 16.53 -1.42 3.86
CA GLY A 152 17.91 -0.97 3.92
C GLY A 152 18.05 0.50 3.50
N LEU A 153 17.50 0.86 2.35
CA LEU A 153 17.49 2.25 1.88
C LEU A 153 16.81 3.18 2.90
N TRP A 154 15.67 2.77 3.46
CA TRP A 154 14.92 3.55 4.44
C TRP A 154 15.74 3.84 5.71
N VAL A 155 16.46 2.85 6.24
CA VAL A 155 17.30 3.02 7.43
C VAL A 155 18.34 4.11 7.24
N PHE A 156 18.96 4.15 6.05
CA PHE A 156 20.02 5.11 5.73
C PHE A 156 19.49 6.48 5.32
N MET A 157 18.38 6.54 4.59
CA MET A 157 17.88 7.78 3.99
C MET A 157 16.93 8.55 4.92
N TYR A 158 16.10 7.84 5.71
CA TYR A 158 15.11 8.53 6.52
C TYR A 158 15.68 9.02 7.86
N THR A 159 15.53 10.30 8.07
CA THR A 159 15.70 11.02 9.35
C THR A 159 14.57 12.04 9.47
N THR A 160 14.21 12.46 10.67
CA THR A 160 13.26 13.57 10.83
C THR A 160 13.82 14.87 10.27
N PRO A 161 13.00 15.80 9.71
CA PRO A 161 13.49 17.02 9.08
C PRO A 161 14.42 17.85 9.94
N ASP A 162 14.13 17.95 11.25
CA ASP A 162 14.93 18.66 12.27
C ASP A 162 16.35 18.10 12.45
N LYS A 163 16.55 16.81 12.17
CA LYS A 163 17.83 16.09 12.31
C LYS A 163 18.50 15.76 10.97
N SER A 164 17.85 16.10 9.88
CA SER A 164 18.34 15.79 8.55
C SER A 164 19.50 16.72 8.17
N LYS A 165 20.62 16.12 7.75
CA LYS A 165 21.77 16.88 7.22
C LYS A 165 21.52 17.45 5.82
N HIS A 166 20.46 17.00 5.16
CA HIS A 166 20.13 17.37 3.79
C HIS A 166 19.12 18.52 3.73
N VAL A 167 18.45 18.82 4.84
CA VAL A 167 17.47 19.92 4.94
C VAL A 167 18.19 21.18 5.40
N ASN A 168 18.13 22.24 4.59
CA ASN A 168 18.67 23.53 4.94
C ASN A 168 17.70 24.34 5.83
N LYS A 169 18.17 25.45 6.42
CA LYS A 169 17.36 26.26 7.33
C LYS A 169 16.09 26.82 6.67
N ALA A 170 16.19 27.33 5.45
CA ALA A 170 15.05 27.88 4.73
C ALA A 170 14.02 26.80 4.39
N GLU A 171 14.47 25.60 4.06
CA GLU A 171 13.61 24.45 3.83
C GLU A 171 12.94 23.97 5.12
N LEU A 172 13.65 23.97 6.23
CA LEU A 172 13.07 23.64 7.54
C LEU A 172 12.00 24.64 7.94
N GLU A 173 12.24 25.94 7.79
CA GLU A 173 11.26 27.00 8.01
C GLU A 173 10.01 26.83 7.12
N TYR A 174 10.22 26.43 5.86
CA TYR A 174 9.11 26.13 4.95
C TYR A 174 8.29 24.93 5.40
N ILE A 175 8.93 23.85 5.84
CA ILE A 175 8.25 22.64 6.34
C ILE A 175 7.46 22.97 7.61
N GLU A 176 8.04 23.82 8.49
CA GLU A 176 7.47 24.14 9.80
C GLU A 176 6.56 25.38 9.79
N GLN A 177 6.30 25.99 8.63
CA GLN A 177 5.48 27.22 8.56
C GLN A 177 4.11 27.08 9.25
N ASP A 178 3.51 25.90 9.19
CA ASP A 178 2.21 25.64 9.85
C ASP A 178 2.31 25.48 11.38
N LYS A 179 3.51 25.24 11.91
CA LYS A 179 3.75 25.16 13.36
C LYS A 179 3.84 26.55 13.97
N ASN A 180 4.49 27.47 13.25
CA ASN A 180 4.69 28.85 13.69
C ASN A 180 3.38 29.67 13.70
N GLU A 181 2.38 29.30 12.89
CA GLU A 181 1.05 29.92 12.94
C GLU A 181 0.30 29.62 14.25
N LYS A 182 0.62 28.52 14.93
CA LYS A 182 0.01 28.19 16.23
C LYS A 182 0.61 28.99 17.40
N ASP A 183 1.84 29.45 17.29
CA ASP A 183 2.53 30.19 18.36
C ASP A 183 2.06 31.66 18.48
N VAL A 184 1.30 32.18 17.50
CA VAL A 184 0.70 33.53 17.54
C VAL A 184 -0.62 33.58 18.30
N VAL A 185 -1.26 32.44 18.51
CA VAL A 185 -2.42 32.33 19.39
C VAL A 185 -1.93 31.68 20.69
N VAL A 186 -1.61 32.51 21.67
CA VAL A 186 -1.42 32.11 23.06
C VAL A 186 -2.71 31.46 23.54
N VAL A 187 -2.85 30.19 23.31
CA VAL A 187 -3.85 29.35 23.97
C VAL A 187 -3.07 28.48 24.94
N GLU A 188 -3.42 28.70 26.24
CA GLU A 188 -2.99 27.87 27.37
C GLU A 188 -2.79 26.42 26.94
N GLU A 189 -1.75 25.78 27.51
CA GLU A 189 -1.46 24.34 27.36
C GLU A 189 -2.70 23.52 27.80
N GLU A 190 -3.73 23.49 26.98
CA GLU A 190 -4.65 22.38 26.97
C GLU A 190 -3.87 21.18 26.41
N HIS A 191 -3.50 20.27 27.30
CA HIS A 191 -3.08 18.92 26.96
C HIS A 191 -3.93 18.48 25.74
N GLU A 192 -3.29 18.29 24.58
CA GLU A 192 -3.99 17.78 23.39
C GLU A 192 -4.72 16.50 23.81
N LYS A 193 -6.00 16.63 24.14
CA LYS A 193 -6.85 15.51 24.49
C LYS A 193 -6.82 14.56 23.29
N LYS A 194 -6.13 13.44 23.45
CA LYS A 194 -6.09 12.40 22.42
C LYS A 194 -7.53 12.01 22.08
N ILE A 195 -7.97 12.39 20.90
CA ILE A 195 -9.31 12.10 20.41
C ILE A 195 -9.49 10.58 20.37
N GLY A 196 -10.51 10.09 21.06
CA GLY A 196 -10.85 8.67 21.06
C GLY A 196 -11.29 8.22 19.67
N PHE A 197 -11.00 6.98 19.28
CA PHE A 197 -11.36 6.43 17.98
C PHE A 197 -12.86 6.62 17.64
N LEU A 198 -13.76 6.36 18.58
CA LEU A 198 -15.20 6.54 18.39
C LEU A 198 -15.58 8.02 18.26
N GLN A 199 -14.85 8.92 18.90
CA GLN A 199 -15.10 10.36 18.80
C GLN A 199 -14.78 10.90 17.40
N CYS A 200 -13.91 10.23 16.60
CA CYS A 200 -13.66 10.61 15.21
C CYS A 200 -14.94 10.56 14.37
N PHE A 201 -15.88 9.68 14.66
CA PHE A 201 -17.14 9.55 13.93
C PHE A 201 -18.16 10.66 14.21
N THR A 202 -17.90 11.54 15.19
CA THR A 202 -18.75 12.71 15.46
C THR A 202 -18.47 13.87 14.51
N PHE A 203 -17.33 13.86 13.81
CA PHE A 203 -16.92 14.94 12.91
C PHE A 203 -17.50 14.75 11.52
N LYS A 204 -18.11 15.79 10.95
CA LYS A 204 -18.65 15.78 9.57
C LYS A 204 -17.58 15.51 8.52
N GLN A 205 -16.36 15.99 8.74
CA GLN A 205 -15.21 15.80 7.85
C GLN A 205 -14.84 14.31 7.73
N THR A 206 -14.93 13.55 8.83
CA THR A 206 -14.69 12.11 8.83
C THR A 206 -15.68 11.41 7.90
N TRP A 207 -16.97 11.74 7.98
CA TRP A 207 -17.98 11.14 7.12
C TRP A 207 -17.83 11.55 5.65
N ALA A 208 -17.49 12.80 5.38
CA ALA A 208 -17.20 13.24 4.02
C ALA A 208 -16.04 12.42 3.40
N PHE A 209 -14.98 12.20 4.17
CA PHE A 209 -13.85 11.37 3.74
C PHE A 209 -14.26 9.89 3.55
N VAL A 210 -14.99 9.31 4.52
CA VAL A 210 -15.45 7.92 4.45
C VAL A 210 -16.31 7.67 3.23
N VAL A 211 -17.31 8.54 2.97
CA VAL A 211 -18.20 8.40 1.80
C VAL A 211 -17.41 8.57 0.50
N GLY A 212 -16.58 9.62 0.41
CA GLY A 212 -15.74 9.84 -0.76
C GLY A 212 -14.82 8.66 -1.07
N LYS A 213 -14.14 8.15 -0.05
CA LYS A 213 -13.23 7.01 -0.17
C LYS A 213 -13.98 5.71 -0.55
N PHE A 214 -15.14 5.46 0.08
CA PHE A 214 -15.99 4.31 -0.24
C PHE A 214 -16.40 4.29 -1.71
N MET A 215 -16.80 5.44 -2.25
CA MET A 215 -17.21 5.55 -3.65
C MET A 215 -16.04 5.38 -4.62
N THR A 216 -14.90 5.99 -4.33
CA THR A 216 -13.73 5.96 -5.23
C THR A 216 -13.01 4.61 -5.20
N ASP A 217 -12.86 3.99 -4.02
CA ASP A 217 -12.17 2.71 -3.91
C ASP A 217 -12.96 1.58 -4.57
N GLY A 218 -14.29 1.59 -4.51
CA GLY A 218 -15.12 0.62 -5.22
C GLY A 218 -14.83 0.60 -6.71
N VAL A 219 -14.72 1.77 -7.33
CA VAL A 219 -14.39 1.93 -8.75
C VAL A 219 -12.95 1.44 -9.04
N TRP A 220 -11.99 1.84 -8.21
CA TRP A 220 -10.59 1.41 -8.36
C TRP A 220 -10.44 -0.12 -8.31
N TRP A 221 -11.02 -0.76 -7.28
CA TRP A 221 -10.94 -2.21 -7.11
C TRP A 221 -11.66 -2.96 -8.23
N PHE A 222 -12.79 -2.40 -8.74
CA PHE A 222 -13.46 -2.96 -9.91
C PHE A 222 -12.52 -3.00 -11.10
N PHE A 223 -11.91 -1.89 -11.47
CA PHE A 223 -10.98 -1.84 -12.60
C PHE A 223 -9.75 -2.74 -12.39
N LEU A 224 -9.22 -2.80 -11.17
CA LEU A 224 -8.03 -3.60 -10.88
C LEU A 224 -8.28 -5.11 -11.03
N PHE A 225 -9.39 -5.61 -10.51
CA PHE A 225 -9.64 -7.06 -10.46
C PHE A 225 -10.52 -7.58 -11.59
N TRP A 226 -11.48 -6.79 -12.05
CA TRP A 226 -12.50 -7.27 -12.99
C TRP A 226 -12.21 -6.93 -14.45
N THR A 227 -11.39 -5.93 -14.75
CA THR A 227 -11.06 -5.57 -16.13
C THR A 227 -10.45 -6.73 -16.92
N PRO A 228 -9.47 -7.50 -16.39
CA PRO A 228 -8.92 -8.65 -17.13
C PRO A 228 -9.99 -9.71 -17.45
N SER A 229 -10.83 -10.02 -16.47
CA SER A 229 -11.94 -10.99 -16.63
C SER A 229 -12.98 -10.47 -17.63
N TYR A 230 -13.34 -9.21 -17.54
CA TYR A 230 -14.28 -8.56 -18.44
C TYR A 230 -13.79 -8.58 -19.89
N LEU A 231 -12.54 -8.23 -20.15
CA LEU A 231 -11.94 -8.26 -21.48
C LEU A 231 -11.95 -9.68 -22.06
N ASN A 232 -11.64 -10.68 -21.25
CA ASN A 232 -11.66 -12.06 -21.69
C ASN A 232 -13.09 -12.56 -21.98
N THR A 233 -14.04 -12.29 -21.09
CA THR A 233 -15.40 -12.81 -21.20
C THR A 233 -16.20 -12.13 -22.31
N GLN A 234 -16.06 -10.80 -22.48
CA GLN A 234 -16.86 -10.02 -23.44
C GLN A 234 -16.23 -9.93 -24.83
N PHE A 235 -14.90 -9.89 -24.90
CA PHE A 235 -14.18 -9.67 -26.16
C PHE A 235 -13.23 -10.81 -26.54
N GLY A 236 -13.11 -11.86 -25.71
CA GLY A 236 -12.17 -12.96 -25.95
C GLY A 236 -10.69 -12.57 -25.85
N ILE A 237 -10.40 -11.36 -25.35
CA ILE A 237 -9.03 -10.82 -25.25
C ILE A 237 -8.39 -11.31 -23.96
N LYS A 238 -7.36 -12.14 -24.08
CA LYS A 238 -6.60 -12.61 -22.92
C LYS A 238 -5.59 -11.57 -22.46
N THR A 239 -5.35 -11.51 -21.16
CA THR A 239 -4.34 -10.61 -20.59
C THR A 239 -2.92 -10.91 -21.10
N SER A 240 -2.66 -12.14 -21.55
CA SER A 240 -1.39 -12.55 -22.16
C SER A 240 -1.20 -12.07 -23.59
N ASP A 241 -2.28 -11.63 -24.25
CA ASP A 241 -2.21 -11.18 -25.63
C ASP A 241 -1.66 -9.75 -25.71
N PRO A 242 -0.91 -9.40 -26.77
CA PRO A 242 -0.36 -8.04 -26.92
C PRO A 242 -1.43 -6.94 -26.84
N LEU A 243 -2.62 -7.18 -27.39
CA LEU A 243 -3.75 -6.25 -27.32
C LEU A 243 -4.27 -6.11 -25.87
N GLY A 244 -4.41 -7.23 -25.14
CA GLY A 244 -4.86 -7.24 -23.76
C GLY A 244 -3.87 -6.50 -22.85
N MET A 245 -2.57 -6.76 -23.01
CA MET A 245 -1.51 -6.03 -22.31
C MET A 245 -1.57 -4.53 -22.62
N GLY A 246 -1.72 -4.15 -23.88
CA GLY A 246 -1.80 -2.77 -24.32
C GLY A 246 -3.00 -2.01 -23.72
N LEU A 247 -4.17 -2.65 -23.67
CA LEU A 247 -5.38 -2.07 -23.09
C LEU A 247 -5.22 -1.85 -21.57
N ILE A 248 -4.70 -2.85 -20.85
CA ILE A 248 -4.45 -2.76 -19.41
C ILE A 248 -3.39 -1.70 -19.12
N PHE A 249 -2.30 -1.70 -19.90
CA PHE A 249 -1.27 -0.66 -19.79
C PHE A 249 -1.84 0.74 -19.98
N THR A 250 -2.63 0.94 -21.05
CA THR A 250 -3.26 2.25 -21.33
C THR A 250 -4.19 2.68 -20.21
N LEU A 251 -5.01 1.76 -19.67
CA LEU A 251 -5.90 2.04 -18.55
C LEU A 251 -5.11 2.58 -17.35
N TYR A 252 -4.07 1.86 -16.91
CA TYR A 252 -3.28 2.29 -15.75
C TYR A 252 -2.40 3.51 -16.04
N ALA A 253 -1.91 3.68 -17.27
CA ALA A 253 -1.18 4.88 -17.66
C ALA A 253 -2.05 6.14 -17.55
N ILE A 254 -3.32 6.05 -17.95
CA ILE A 254 -4.28 7.16 -17.78
C ILE A 254 -4.51 7.48 -16.30
N THR A 255 -4.55 6.46 -15.41
CA THR A 255 -4.72 6.73 -13.97
C THR A 255 -3.59 7.55 -13.35
N MET A 256 -2.39 7.53 -13.95
CA MET A 256 -1.28 8.37 -13.49
C MET A 256 -1.55 9.86 -13.65
N LEU A 257 -2.49 10.26 -14.50
CA LEU A 257 -2.95 11.66 -14.60
C LEU A 257 -3.58 12.15 -13.28
N SER A 258 -3.95 11.23 -12.37
CA SER A 258 -4.45 11.57 -11.03
C SER A 258 -3.47 12.44 -10.21
N ILE A 259 -2.16 12.43 -10.54
CA ILE A 259 -1.16 13.32 -9.93
C ILE A 259 -1.57 14.79 -10.11
N TYR A 260 -2.10 15.14 -11.29
CA TYR A 260 -2.61 16.50 -11.53
C TYR A 260 -3.87 16.81 -10.71
N GLY A 261 -4.68 15.77 -10.41
CA GLY A 261 -5.82 15.89 -9.51
C GLY A 261 -5.42 16.33 -8.09
N GLY A 262 -4.24 15.92 -7.60
CA GLY A 262 -3.70 16.37 -6.33
C GLY A 262 -3.37 17.86 -6.25
N LYS A 263 -3.21 18.55 -7.38
CA LYS A 263 -3.02 20.00 -7.45
C LYS A 263 -4.33 20.79 -7.44
N LEU A 264 -5.46 20.17 -7.79
CA LEU A 264 -6.74 20.86 -7.90
C LEU A 264 -7.17 21.55 -6.59
N PRO A 265 -7.10 20.90 -5.41
CA PRO A 265 -7.45 21.58 -4.16
C PRO A 265 -6.62 22.84 -3.94
N THR A 266 -5.31 22.80 -4.17
CA THR A 266 -4.42 23.96 -4.02
C THR A 266 -4.80 25.10 -4.98
N ILE A 267 -5.15 24.77 -6.23
CA ILE A 267 -5.58 25.76 -7.23
C ILE A 267 -6.89 26.40 -6.80
N PHE A 268 -7.86 25.62 -6.32
CA PHE A 268 -9.14 26.12 -5.86
C PHE A 268 -9.01 27.02 -4.63
N ILE A 269 -8.23 26.61 -3.63
CA ILE A 269 -7.95 27.38 -2.42
C ILE A 269 -7.32 28.73 -2.79
N ASN A 270 -6.29 28.72 -3.63
CA ASN A 270 -5.59 29.94 -4.03
C ASN A 270 -6.46 30.90 -4.85
N ARG A 271 -7.41 30.37 -5.63
CA ARG A 271 -8.31 31.19 -6.47
C ARG A 271 -9.52 31.70 -5.73
N SER A 272 -10.09 30.92 -4.84
CA SER A 272 -11.36 31.24 -4.16
C SER A 272 -11.17 31.87 -2.78
N GLY A 273 -9.96 31.81 -2.21
CA GLY A 273 -9.71 32.23 -0.82
C GLY A 273 -10.47 31.38 0.22
N MET A 274 -11.01 30.22 -0.19
CA MET A 274 -11.74 29.34 0.73
C MET A 274 -10.82 28.71 1.75
N ASN A 275 -11.32 28.59 2.98
CA ASN A 275 -10.62 27.86 4.01
C ASN A 275 -10.49 26.37 3.59
N PRO A 276 -9.30 25.78 3.65
CA PRO A 276 -9.08 24.38 3.31
C PRO A 276 -9.77 23.37 4.24
N TYR A 277 -10.40 23.86 5.34
CA TYR A 277 -11.08 23.04 6.36
C TYR A 277 -12.57 23.34 6.47
#